data_dc5ece90e6908c179a03b24d439ab537
#
_entry.id   dc5ece90e6908c179a03b24d439ab537
#
_cell.length_a   1.000
_cell.length_b   1.000
_cell.length_c   1.000
_cell.angle_alpha   90.00
_cell.angle_beta   90.00
_cell.angle_gamma   90.00
#
_symmetry.space_group_name_H-M   'P 1'
#
loop_
_entity.id
_entity.type
_entity.pdbx_description
1 polymer ?
#
loop_
_entity_poly.entity_id
_entity_poly.type
_entity_poly.pdbx_seq_one_letter_code
_entity_poly.pdbx_strand_id
1 'polypeptide(L)'
;MFHHIVNSDIDYYLLKFLFITDIVKLKSVNRHLNKLITKAKIDQEIKQLVGISKNKIMKECYKKGLLRILKNYNQNNKNIFIHNGLEITSEKGHIAILDWFQNSAFEFKYNKWAITRASQNGHIAVLDWFKNSEFEFKYDKLAIKRASQYGHIAVLDWFKNSGFEFKYDDLAIYNASKNGHIAVLDWFKNSEFEFKYDEWAINNASQNGHIAVLDWFKTSGFEFKYDEWAINSASQNGHIAVLDWFKNSGFEFKYDEWAINGASQNGHIAVLDWFKNSGFEFKYDERAISSASQNGHIAVLDWFKNSGLEFKYDERAINYASLNGHIAVLDWFKNSCFEFKYDECAINYASQNGHLPILDWFKNSGFEFKYEWALNNALEKGHIAVSDWLRIQALN
;
A
#
# COMPACT_ATOMS: atom_id res chain seq x y z
N MET A 1 16.91 26.04 35.01
CA MET A 1 17.54 27.19 34.31
C MET A 1 16.74 27.52 33.03
N PHE A 2 15.42 27.82 33.19
CA PHE A 2 14.52 28.20 32.09
C PHE A 2 13.55 29.35 32.54
N HIS A 3 14.07 30.32 33.30
CA HIS A 3 13.22 31.32 33.93
C HIS A 3 13.26 32.73 33.30
N HIS A 4 13.99 32.94 32.22
CA HIS A 4 14.13 34.30 31.65
C HIS A 4 14.24 34.35 30.13
N ILE A 5 13.33 33.80 29.38
CA ILE A 5 13.10 34.24 27.98
C ILE A 5 11.61 34.00 27.67
N VAL A 6 10.76 34.91 28.10
CA VAL A 6 9.40 35.01 27.57
C VAL A 6 9.26 36.42 27.02
N ASN A 7 9.68 36.60 25.78
CA ASN A 7 9.35 37.75 24.99
C ASN A 7 8.09 37.40 24.19
N SER A 8 7.04 38.20 24.26
CA SER A 8 5.74 37.94 23.62
C SER A 8 5.84 37.57 22.13
N ASP A 9 6.90 38.01 21.47
CA ASP A 9 7.14 37.76 20.04
C ASP A 9 7.74 36.40 19.77
N ILE A 10 8.55 35.85 20.69
CA ILE A 10 9.13 34.49 20.58
C ILE A 10 8.06 33.44 20.81
N ASP A 11 7.15 33.66 21.75
CA ASP A 11 6.01 32.78 22.00
C ASP A 11 5.07 32.72 20.77
N TYR A 12 4.89 33.87 20.10
CA TYR A 12 4.11 33.98 18.86
C TYR A 12 4.72 33.13 17.71
N TYR A 13 6.04 33.19 17.52
CA TYR A 13 6.74 32.41 16.47
C TYR A 13 6.82 30.93 16.80
N LEU A 14 7.00 30.53 18.07
CA LEU A 14 6.99 29.14 18.52
C LEU A 14 5.62 28.48 18.32
N LEU A 15 4.53 29.17 18.63
CA LEU A 15 3.16 28.67 18.39
C LEU A 15 2.86 28.49 16.90
N LYS A 16 3.54 29.20 16.01
CA LYS A 16 3.40 29.06 14.56
C LYS A 16 3.90 27.73 14.00
N PHE A 17 4.81 27.04 14.68
CA PHE A 17 5.43 25.78 14.26
C PHE A 17 4.94 24.57 15.05
N LEU A 18 4.17 24.74 16.11
CA LEU A 18 3.68 23.65 16.94
C LEU A 18 2.34 23.11 16.40
N PHE A 19 2.23 21.79 16.30
CA PHE A 19 0.95 21.14 16.04
C PHE A 19 0.00 21.35 17.23
N ILE A 20 -1.32 21.33 16.97
CA ILE A 20 -2.37 21.51 18.00
C ILE A 20 -2.15 20.62 19.24
N THR A 21 -1.62 19.40 19.05
CA THR A 21 -1.25 18.46 20.15
C THR A 21 -0.12 18.97 21.03
N ASP A 22 0.83 19.70 20.47
CA ASP A 22 1.97 20.24 21.20
C ASP A 22 1.55 21.47 22.00
N ILE A 23 0.63 22.26 21.46
CA ILE A 23 -0.01 23.38 22.17
C ILE A 23 -0.83 22.86 23.37
N VAL A 24 -1.55 21.72 23.21
CA VAL A 24 -2.32 21.09 24.31
C VAL A 24 -1.40 20.51 25.38
N LYS A 25 -0.28 19.89 24.99
CA LYS A 25 0.74 19.38 25.94
C LYS A 25 1.45 20.50 26.67
N LEU A 26 1.80 21.59 26.00
CA LEU A 26 2.40 22.78 26.62
C LEU A 26 1.46 23.42 27.65
N LYS A 27 0.13 23.39 27.41
CA LYS A 27 -0.89 23.84 28.39
C LYS A 27 -0.87 23.02 29.68
N SER A 28 -0.58 21.73 29.62
CA SER A 28 -0.55 20.86 30.81
C SER A 28 0.71 21.08 31.65
N VAL A 29 1.75 21.69 31.07
CA VAL A 29 3.08 21.83 31.70
C VAL A 29 3.30 23.23 32.31
N ASN A 30 2.59 24.27 31.86
CA ASN A 30 2.87 25.66 32.33
C ASN A 30 1.60 26.46 32.62
N ARG A 31 1.38 26.81 33.92
CA ARG A 31 0.27 27.68 34.38
C ARG A 31 0.26 29.08 33.75
N HIS A 32 1.41 29.57 33.31
CA HIS A 32 1.54 30.91 32.68
C HIS A 32 1.02 30.89 31.23
N LEU A 33 1.35 29.85 30.45
CA LEU A 33 0.81 29.58 29.11
C LEU A 33 -0.73 29.42 29.15
N ASN A 34 -1.28 28.85 30.22
CA ASN A 34 -2.73 28.74 30.39
C ASN A 34 -3.47 30.08 30.50
N LYS A 35 -2.83 31.12 31.00
CA LYS A 35 -3.40 32.50 31.09
C LYS A 35 -3.32 33.26 29.74
N LEU A 36 -2.28 32.99 28.95
CA LEU A 36 -2.08 33.63 27.64
C LEU A 36 -2.96 33.01 26.56
N ILE A 37 -3.31 31.75 26.68
CA ILE A 37 -4.16 31.04 25.71
C ILE A 37 -5.62 31.11 26.16
N THR A 38 -6.19 32.33 26.16
CA THR A 38 -7.63 32.54 26.39
C THR A 38 -8.44 32.00 25.19
N LYS A 39 -9.71 31.62 25.45
CA LYS A 39 -10.64 31.04 24.49
C LYS A 39 -10.68 31.78 23.14
N ALA A 40 -10.67 33.13 23.17
CA ALA A 40 -10.73 33.99 22.00
C ALA A 40 -9.41 33.98 21.17
N LYS A 41 -8.25 33.92 21.85
CA LYS A 41 -6.94 33.86 21.20
C LYS A 41 -6.70 32.54 20.47
N ILE A 42 -7.09 31.41 21.07
CA ILE A 42 -6.98 30.10 20.41
C ILE A 42 -7.75 30.09 19.08
N ASP A 43 -8.96 30.63 19.07
CA ASP A 43 -9.83 30.60 17.87
C ASP A 43 -9.30 31.53 16.77
N GLN A 44 -8.71 32.66 17.13
CA GLN A 44 -8.21 33.66 16.19
C GLN A 44 -6.81 33.33 15.68
N GLU A 45 -5.93 32.79 16.53
CA GLU A 45 -4.56 32.45 16.21
C GLU A 45 -4.48 31.10 15.47
N ILE A 46 -5.34 30.11 15.79
CA ILE A 46 -5.49 28.90 14.98
C ILE A 46 -5.94 29.26 13.55
N LYS A 47 -6.81 30.25 13.38
CA LYS A 47 -7.22 30.75 12.06
C LYS A 47 -6.12 31.49 11.30
N GLN A 48 -5.29 32.25 11.97
CA GLN A 48 -4.24 33.09 11.36
C GLN A 48 -2.91 32.32 11.17
N LEU A 49 -2.56 31.44 12.13
CA LEU A 49 -1.25 30.79 12.19
C LEU A 49 -1.04 29.65 11.19
N VAL A 50 -2.11 29.02 10.70
CA VAL A 50 -1.90 27.72 9.98
C VAL A 50 -2.36 27.73 8.52
N GLY A 51 -3.08 28.75 8.03
CA GLY A 51 -3.64 28.74 6.65
C GLY A 51 -4.47 27.47 6.33
N ILE A 52 -4.81 26.69 7.39
CA ILE A 52 -5.48 25.41 7.31
C ILE A 52 -6.98 25.64 7.23
N SER A 53 -7.64 25.04 6.24
CA SER A 53 -9.09 25.08 6.12
C SER A 53 -9.76 24.54 7.40
N LYS A 54 -10.94 25.08 7.74
CA LYS A 54 -11.76 24.65 8.89
C LYS A 54 -11.94 23.13 8.93
N ASN A 55 -12.18 22.51 7.77
CA ASN A 55 -12.35 21.07 7.62
C ASN A 55 -11.10 20.28 8.05
N LYS A 56 -9.91 20.79 7.81
CA LYS A 56 -8.66 20.11 8.20
C LYS A 56 -8.46 20.15 9.71
N ILE A 57 -8.79 21.27 10.37
CA ILE A 57 -8.75 21.40 11.84
C ILE A 57 -9.72 20.41 12.49
N MET A 58 -10.97 20.37 12.04
CA MET A 58 -11.98 19.44 12.55
C MET A 58 -11.56 17.98 12.38
N LYS A 59 -11.04 17.63 11.19
CA LYS A 59 -10.54 16.28 10.91
C LYS A 59 -9.42 15.88 11.87
N GLU A 60 -8.48 16.78 12.17
CA GLU A 60 -7.41 16.51 13.14
C GLU A 60 -7.96 16.38 14.57
N CYS A 61 -8.97 17.15 14.94
CA CYS A 61 -9.62 17.01 16.25
C CYS A 61 -10.32 15.64 16.40
N TYR A 62 -11.01 15.16 15.37
CA TYR A 62 -11.61 13.80 15.37
C TYR A 62 -10.54 12.71 15.46
N LYS A 63 -9.45 12.83 14.69
CA LYS A 63 -8.35 11.85 14.72
C LYS A 63 -7.64 11.77 16.07
N LYS A 64 -7.48 12.91 16.75
CA LYS A 64 -6.68 13.03 17.97
C LYS A 64 -7.51 13.07 19.26
N GLY A 65 -8.82 12.90 19.18
CA GLY A 65 -9.71 12.90 20.36
C GLY A 65 -9.84 14.26 21.05
N LEU A 66 -9.67 15.37 20.34
CA LEU A 66 -9.60 16.72 20.94
C LEU A 66 -11.00 17.30 21.17
N LEU A 67 -11.82 16.63 22.00
CA LEU A 67 -13.21 17.00 22.28
C LEU A 67 -13.37 18.45 22.77
N ARG A 68 -12.47 18.94 23.61
CA ARG A 68 -12.54 20.33 24.13
C ARG A 68 -12.43 21.36 23.01
N ILE A 69 -11.56 21.13 22.04
CA ILE A 69 -11.38 22.02 20.89
C ILE A 69 -12.61 21.95 19.98
N LEU A 70 -13.13 20.74 19.75
CA LEU A 70 -14.37 20.54 18.99
C LEU A 70 -15.54 21.32 19.59
N LYS A 71 -15.77 21.19 20.92
CA LYS A 71 -16.83 21.90 21.62
C LYS A 71 -16.68 23.43 21.50
N ASN A 72 -15.49 23.96 21.73
CA ASN A 72 -15.22 25.38 21.62
C ASN A 72 -15.41 25.91 20.20
N TYR A 73 -14.94 25.15 19.22
CA TYR A 73 -15.03 25.53 17.82
C TYR A 73 -16.49 25.56 17.34
N ASN A 74 -17.30 24.59 17.75
CA ASN A 74 -18.69 24.45 17.35
C ASN A 74 -19.62 25.51 17.99
N GLN A 75 -19.33 25.95 19.22
CA GLN A 75 -20.05 27.07 19.88
C GLN A 75 -19.93 28.40 19.13
N ASN A 76 -18.79 28.62 18.45
CA ASN A 76 -18.49 29.85 17.75
C ASN A 76 -18.83 29.84 16.25
N ASN A 77 -19.04 28.67 15.65
CA ASN A 77 -19.29 28.49 14.23
C ASN A 77 -20.44 27.49 14.06
N LYS A 78 -21.69 27.99 14.11
CA LYS A 78 -22.89 27.13 13.94
C LYS A 78 -22.75 26.24 12.68
N ASN A 79 -22.85 24.92 12.87
CA ASN A 79 -23.02 23.90 11.84
C ASN A 79 -21.80 23.54 10.96
N ILE A 80 -20.57 23.43 11.48
CA ILE A 80 -19.47 22.87 10.71
C ILE A 80 -19.19 21.46 11.20
N PHE A 81 -19.83 20.47 10.54
CA PHE A 81 -19.49 19.07 10.68
C PHE A 81 -18.80 18.59 9.40
N ILE A 82 -17.73 17.82 9.56
CA ILE A 82 -17.17 17.07 8.44
C ILE A 82 -18.05 15.84 8.22
N HIS A 83 -18.45 15.62 6.98
CA HIS A 83 -19.37 14.56 6.56
C HIS A 83 -19.00 13.15 7.09
N ASN A 84 -17.73 12.89 7.41
CA ASN A 84 -17.23 11.61 7.94
C ASN A 84 -16.64 11.72 9.37
N GLY A 85 -17.09 12.66 10.18
CA GLY A 85 -16.60 12.83 11.56
C GLY A 85 -16.83 11.61 12.45
N LEU A 86 -18.01 10.98 12.38
CA LEU A 86 -18.34 9.74 13.11
C LEU A 86 -17.45 8.57 12.66
N GLU A 87 -17.19 8.46 11.36
CA GLU A 87 -16.33 7.42 10.81
C GLU A 87 -14.88 7.55 11.33
N ILE A 88 -14.30 8.77 11.27
CA ILE A 88 -12.95 9.03 11.78
C ILE A 88 -12.87 8.80 13.29
N THR A 89 -13.88 9.24 14.03
CA THR A 89 -13.96 9.06 15.49
C THR A 89 -14.02 7.59 15.85
N SER A 90 -14.82 6.81 15.13
CA SER A 90 -14.95 5.34 15.30
C SER A 90 -13.65 4.62 14.94
N GLU A 91 -12.97 5.04 13.86
CA GLU A 91 -11.65 4.53 13.47
C GLU A 91 -10.60 4.69 14.57
N LYS A 92 -10.70 5.76 15.36
CA LYS A 92 -9.73 6.10 16.43
C LYS A 92 -10.21 5.74 17.84
N GLY A 93 -11.40 5.19 18.00
CA GLY A 93 -11.92 4.72 19.29
C GLY A 93 -12.29 5.83 20.29
N HIS A 94 -12.59 7.03 19.83
CA HIS A 94 -12.81 8.18 20.72
C HIS A 94 -14.26 8.28 21.23
N ILE A 95 -14.64 7.45 22.22
CA ILE A 95 -16.00 7.38 22.79
C ILE A 95 -16.51 8.74 23.24
N ALA A 96 -15.71 9.55 23.93
CA ALA A 96 -16.16 10.86 24.41
C ALA A 96 -16.60 11.81 23.27
N ILE A 97 -16.10 11.64 22.06
CA ILE A 97 -16.56 12.38 20.90
C ILE A 97 -17.85 11.78 20.35
N LEU A 98 -18.02 10.47 20.38
CA LEU A 98 -19.27 9.80 20.01
C LEU A 98 -20.40 10.23 20.95
N ASP A 99 -20.16 10.24 22.26
CA ASP A 99 -21.11 10.77 23.27
C ASP A 99 -21.48 12.23 22.98
N TRP A 100 -20.50 13.03 22.61
CA TRP A 100 -20.76 14.41 22.25
C TRP A 100 -21.62 14.53 20.99
N PHE A 101 -21.42 13.70 19.99
CA PHE A 101 -22.28 13.63 18.82
C PHE A 101 -23.73 13.27 19.20
N GLN A 102 -23.93 12.21 19.98
CA GLN A 102 -25.26 11.75 20.41
C GLN A 102 -26.03 12.84 21.19
N ASN A 103 -25.33 13.56 22.08
CA ASN A 103 -25.92 14.60 22.92
C ASN A 103 -26.00 15.97 22.24
N SER A 104 -25.60 16.09 20.97
CA SER A 104 -25.70 17.32 20.22
C SER A 104 -27.06 17.43 19.52
N ALA A 105 -27.57 18.67 19.37
CA ALA A 105 -28.83 18.93 18.66
C ALA A 105 -28.72 18.80 17.13
N PHE A 106 -27.68 18.10 16.63
CA PHE A 106 -27.40 18.00 15.20
C PHE A 106 -27.86 16.67 14.65
N GLU A 107 -28.49 16.71 13.49
CA GLU A 107 -28.78 15.50 12.72
C GLU A 107 -27.51 14.97 12.06
N PHE A 108 -27.03 13.82 12.51
CA PHE A 108 -25.87 13.15 11.93
C PHE A 108 -26.32 12.07 10.96
N LYS A 109 -25.83 12.15 9.74
CA LYS A 109 -25.90 11.05 8.79
C LYS A 109 -24.62 10.23 8.92
N TYR A 110 -24.74 8.98 9.35
CA TYR A 110 -23.63 8.04 9.35
C TYR A 110 -23.99 6.80 8.51
N ASN A 111 -23.00 6.07 8.10
CA ASN A 111 -23.13 4.89 7.26
C ASN A 111 -22.34 3.72 7.87
N LYS A 112 -22.35 2.58 7.22
CA LYS A 112 -21.67 1.36 7.66
C LYS A 112 -20.17 1.52 7.93
N TRP A 113 -19.50 2.56 7.41
CA TRP A 113 -18.06 2.75 7.56
C TRP A 113 -17.66 3.03 9.01
N ALA A 114 -18.50 3.61 9.84
CA ALA A 114 -18.20 3.81 11.27
C ALA A 114 -17.96 2.46 11.97
N ILE A 115 -18.86 1.50 11.79
CA ILE A 115 -18.72 0.13 12.34
C ILE A 115 -17.56 -0.61 11.68
N THR A 116 -17.43 -0.51 10.34
CA THR A 116 -16.33 -1.16 9.61
C THR A 116 -14.96 -0.68 10.08
N ARG A 117 -14.77 0.63 10.32
CA ARG A 117 -13.52 1.21 10.81
C ARG A 117 -13.25 0.85 12.28
N ALA A 118 -14.27 0.83 13.12
CA ALA A 118 -14.16 0.33 14.49
C ALA A 118 -13.69 -1.14 14.50
N SER A 119 -14.33 -1.98 13.68
CA SER A 119 -13.94 -3.39 13.52
C SER A 119 -12.53 -3.58 12.99
N GLN A 120 -12.13 -2.77 12.00
CA GLN A 120 -10.78 -2.75 11.43
C GLN A 120 -9.70 -2.49 12.48
N ASN A 121 -10.00 -1.68 13.49
CA ASN A 121 -9.04 -1.24 14.52
C ASN A 121 -9.29 -1.90 15.89
N GLY A 122 -10.17 -2.88 15.98
CA GLY A 122 -10.42 -3.64 17.22
C GLY A 122 -11.15 -2.86 18.33
N HIS A 123 -11.85 -1.79 17.98
CA HIS A 123 -12.48 -0.90 18.96
C HIS A 123 -13.83 -1.42 19.45
N ILE A 124 -13.82 -2.42 20.34
CA ILE A 124 -15.03 -3.03 20.93
C ILE A 124 -15.93 -1.98 21.62
N ALA A 125 -15.33 -1.05 22.37
CA ALA A 125 -16.09 0.00 23.03
C ALA A 125 -16.91 0.87 22.06
N VAL A 126 -16.45 1.04 20.82
CA VAL A 126 -17.21 1.73 19.77
C VAL A 126 -18.38 0.89 19.28
N LEU A 127 -18.17 -0.41 19.12
CA LEU A 127 -19.26 -1.35 18.74
C LEU A 127 -20.33 -1.37 19.82
N ASP A 128 -19.93 -1.47 21.09
CA ASP A 128 -20.86 -1.38 22.24
C ASP A 128 -21.59 -0.05 22.27
N TRP A 129 -20.87 1.04 22.01
CA TRP A 129 -21.49 2.36 21.97
C TRP A 129 -22.59 2.44 20.90
N PHE A 130 -22.35 2.00 19.68
CA PHE A 130 -23.37 1.99 18.62
C PHE A 130 -24.52 1.03 18.93
N LYS A 131 -24.24 -0.16 19.51
CA LYS A 131 -25.27 -1.13 19.92
C LYS A 131 -26.23 -0.54 20.95
N ASN A 132 -25.71 0.28 21.89
CA ASN A 132 -26.49 0.85 22.99
C ASN A 132 -26.99 2.27 22.70
N SER A 133 -26.62 2.86 21.56
CA SER A 133 -27.07 4.20 21.16
C SER A 133 -28.45 4.16 20.50
N GLU A 134 -29.06 5.33 20.30
CA GLU A 134 -30.30 5.49 19.52
C GLU A 134 -30.09 5.36 18.01
N PHE A 135 -28.83 5.24 17.56
CA PHE A 135 -28.52 5.08 16.15
C PHE A 135 -28.79 3.65 15.67
N GLU A 136 -29.31 3.51 14.45
CA GLU A 136 -29.42 2.22 13.79
C GLU A 136 -28.02 1.60 13.63
N PHE A 137 -27.83 0.31 13.99
CA PHE A 137 -26.53 -0.37 13.86
C PHE A 137 -26.28 -0.78 12.40
N LYS A 138 -25.64 0.11 11.61
CA LYS A 138 -25.40 -0.07 10.16
C LYS A 138 -24.06 -0.77 9.89
N TYR A 139 -24.11 -2.01 9.43
CA TYR A 139 -22.91 -2.77 9.05
C TYR A 139 -23.23 -3.78 7.95
N ASP A 140 -22.18 -4.30 7.32
CA ASP A 140 -22.23 -5.40 6.37
C ASP A 140 -21.02 -6.33 6.58
N LYS A 141 -20.83 -7.29 5.66
CA LYS A 141 -19.72 -8.25 5.69
C LYS A 141 -18.33 -7.61 5.77
N LEU A 142 -18.17 -6.32 5.41
CA LEU A 142 -16.89 -5.62 5.51
C LEU A 142 -16.40 -5.48 6.95
N ALA A 143 -17.29 -5.43 7.95
CA ALA A 143 -16.89 -5.36 9.36
C ALA A 143 -16.10 -6.62 9.76
N ILE A 144 -16.65 -7.80 9.47
CA ILE A 144 -16.00 -9.10 9.76
C ILE A 144 -14.74 -9.28 8.89
N LYS A 145 -14.83 -8.97 7.58
CA LYS A 145 -13.68 -8.99 6.67
C LYS A 145 -12.50 -8.18 7.21
N ARG A 146 -12.75 -6.95 7.68
CA ARG A 146 -11.70 -6.07 8.22
C ARG A 146 -11.17 -6.56 9.57
N ALA A 147 -12.03 -7.03 10.47
CA ALA A 147 -11.60 -7.66 11.72
C ALA A 147 -10.66 -8.85 11.43
N SER A 148 -11.04 -9.72 10.49
CA SER A 148 -10.22 -10.86 10.05
C SER A 148 -8.89 -10.42 9.43
N GLN A 149 -8.91 -9.38 8.58
CA GLN A 149 -7.72 -8.83 7.93
C GLN A 149 -6.66 -8.34 8.93
N TYR A 150 -7.10 -7.83 10.08
CA TYR A 150 -6.23 -7.25 11.10
C TYR A 150 -6.10 -8.12 12.37
N GLY A 151 -6.64 -9.34 12.35
CA GLY A 151 -6.47 -10.32 13.42
C GLY A 151 -7.29 -10.03 14.69
N HIS A 152 -8.36 -9.26 14.60
CA HIS A 152 -9.12 -8.81 15.77
C HIS A 152 -10.17 -9.84 16.20
N ILE A 153 -9.73 -10.91 16.90
CA ILE A 153 -10.58 -11.98 17.42
C ILE A 153 -11.70 -11.44 18.31
N ALA A 154 -11.39 -10.48 19.20
CA ALA A 154 -12.40 -9.89 20.09
C ALA A 154 -13.56 -9.23 19.33
N VAL A 155 -13.33 -8.73 18.11
CA VAL A 155 -14.40 -8.20 17.24
C VAL A 155 -15.26 -9.35 16.69
N LEU A 156 -14.65 -10.47 16.29
CA LEU A 156 -15.38 -11.64 15.82
C LEU A 156 -16.27 -12.19 16.93
N ASP A 157 -15.72 -12.34 18.15
CA ASP A 157 -16.45 -12.75 19.36
C ASP A 157 -17.60 -11.79 19.67
N TRP A 158 -17.32 -10.49 19.56
CA TRP A 158 -18.35 -9.48 19.80
C TRP A 158 -19.52 -9.63 18.83
N PHE A 159 -19.28 -9.76 17.52
CA PHE A 159 -20.34 -9.97 16.53
C PHE A 159 -21.09 -11.28 16.75
N LYS A 160 -20.38 -12.38 17.07
CA LYS A 160 -20.98 -13.68 17.38
C LYS A 160 -21.97 -13.58 18.56
N ASN A 161 -21.61 -12.80 19.59
CA ASN A 161 -22.38 -12.67 20.82
C ASN A 161 -23.31 -11.44 20.84
N SER A 162 -23.30 -10.61 19.81
CA SER A 162 -24.02 -9.33 19.80
C SER A 162 -25.54 -9.45 19.67
N GLY A 163 -26.02 -10.58 19.15
CA GLY A 163 -27.41 -10.76 18.71
C GLY A 163 -27.69 -10.24 17.30
N PHE A 164 -26.75 -9.63 16.66
CA PHE A 164 -26.85 -9.29 15.25
C PHE A 164 -26.49 -10.48 14.35
N GLU A 165 -26.97 -10.49 13.09
CA GLU A 165 -26.58 -11.48 12.09
C GLU A 165 -25.05 -11.45 11.88
N PHE A 166 -24.37 -12.61 11.83
CA PHE A 166 -22.94 -12.68 11.55
C PHE A 166 -22.70 -12.67 10.03
N LYS A 167 -22.59 -11.47 9.45
CA LYS A 167 -22.44 -11.26 7.98
C LYS A 167 -20.99 -11.41 7.54
N TYR A 168 -20.66 -12.47 6.82
CA TYR A 168 -19.34 -12.74 6.29
C TYR A 168 -19.38 -13.53 4.99
N ASP A 169 -18.25 -13.56 4.28
CA ASP A 169 -18.00 -14.38 3.09
C ASP A 169 -16.57 -14.97 3.13
N ASP A 170 -16.16 -15.62 2.06
CA ASP A 170 -14.83 -16.18 1.85
C ASP A 170 -13.69 -15.16 2.04
N LEU A 171 -13.96 -13.87 1.81
CA LEU A 171 -12.99 -12.80 2.02
C LEU A 171 -12.53 -12.65 3.48
N ALA A 172 -13.26 -13.20 4.46
CA ALA A 172 -12.80 -13.22 5.85
C ALA A 172 -11.59 -14.14 6.01
N ILE A 173 -11.68 -15.38 5.50
CA ILE A 173 -10.60 -16.38 5.51
C ILE A 173 -9.46 -15.96 4.59
N TYR A 174 -9.80 -15.50 3.36
CA TYR A 174 -8.84 -14.94 2.43
C TYR A 174 -7.94 -13.87 3.07
N ASN A 175 -8.53 -12.85 3.71
CA ASN A 175 -7.76 -11.78 4.32
C ASN A 175 -6.97 -12.22 5.55
N ALA A 176 -7.50 -13.13 6.37
CA ALA A 176 -6.77 -13.73 7.47
C ALA A 176 -5.54 -14.49 6.97
N SER A 177 -5.70 -15.32 5.94
CA SER A 177 -4.63 -16.09 5.31
C SER A 177 -3.55 -15.20 4.69
N LYS A 178 -3.98 -14.19 3.91
CA LYS A 178 -3.12 -13.19 3.27
C LYS A 178 -2.23 -12.43 4.26
N ASN A 179 -2.71 -12.21 5.49
CA ASN A 179 -2.00 -11.46 6.52
C ASN A 179 -1.42 -12.34 7.65
N GLY A 180 -1.46 -13.67 7.50
CA GLY A 180 -0.84 -14.60 8.44
C GLY A 180 -1.56 -14.77 9.79
N HIS A 181 -2.85 -14.45 9.87
CA HIS A 181 -3.62 -14.46 11.12
C HIS A 181 -4.18 -15.85 11.44
N ILE A 182 -3.33 -16.77 11.90
CA ILE A 182 -3.70 -18.14 12.29
C ILE A 182 -4.83 -18.16 13.32
N ALA A 183 -4.80 -17.28 14.33
CA ALA A 183 -5.83 -17.23 15.35
C ALA A 183 -7.22 -16.95 14.78
N VAL A 184 -7.33 -16.22 13.65
CA VAL A 184 -8.61 -16.01 12.95
C VAL A 184 -9.05 -17.29 12.26
N LEU A 185 -8.14 -18.02 11.63
CA LEU A 185 -8.43 -19.31 10.99
C LEU A 185 -8.92 -20.33 12.03
N ASP A 186 -8.22 -20.41 13.17
CA ASP A 186 -8.63 -21.25 14.31
C ASP A 186 -10.01 -20.83 14.84
N TRP A 187 -10.27 -19.54 14.94
CA TRP A 187 -11.55 -19.04 15.40
C TRP A 187 -12.69 -19.50 14.49
N PHE A 188 -12.55 -19.35 13.16
CA PHE A 188 -13.56 -19.80 12.20
C PHE A 188 -13.69 -21.34 12.19
N LYS A 189 -12.57 -22.08 12.25
CA LYS A 189 -12.58 -23.56 12.32
C LYS A 189 -13.35 -24.08 13.55
N ASN A 190 -13.21 -23.41 14.71
CA ASN A 190 -13.83 -23.81 15.96
C ASN A 190 -15.19 -23.15 16.19
N SER A 191 -15.64 -22.27 15.28
CA SER A 191 -16.96 -21.65 15.34
C SER A 191 -18.02 -22.58 14.75
N GLU A 192 -19.30 -22.22 14.98
CA GLU A 192 -20.44 -22.86 14.32
C GLU A 192 -20.66 -22.41 12.87
N PHE A 193 -19.87 -21.43 12.41
CA PHE A 193 -20.01 -20.88 11.09
C PHE A 193 -19.29 -21.76 10.05
N GLU A 194 -19.83 -21.80 8.82
CA GLU A 194 -19.21 -22.49 7.71
C GLU A 194 -17.82 -21.91 7.42
N PHE A 195 -16.79 -22.75 7.20
CA PHE A 195 -15.45 -22.31 6.82
C PHE A 195 -15.37 -22.06 5.31
N LYS A 196 -15.73 -20.83 4.89
CA LYS A 196 -15.80 -20.42 3.47
C LYS A 196 -14.43 -19.98 2.96
N TYR A 197 -13.87 -20.69 2.01
CA TYR A 197 -12.58 -20.31 1.37
C TYR A 197 -12.45 -20.97 0.00
N ASP A 198 -11.58 -20.40 -0.82
CA ASP A 198 -11.16 -20.89 -2.12
C ASP A 198 -9.62 -20.97 -2.20
N GLU A 199 -9.08 -21.21 -3.39
CA GLU A 199 -7.64 -21.28 -3.65
C GLU A 199 -6.90 -19.99 -3.31
N TRP A 200 -7.56 -18.84 -3.38
CA TRP A 200 -6.93 -17.54 -3.08
C TRP A 200 -6.45 -17.42 -1.64
N ALA A 201 -7.01 -18.17 -0.69
CA ALA A 201 -6.53 -18.18 0.69
C ALA A 201 -5.08 -18.67 0.77
N ILE A 202 -4.77 -19.80 0.12
CA ILE A 202 -3.44 -20.41 0.09
C ILE A 202 -2.50 -19.66 -0.86
N ASN A 203 -3.00 -19.27 -2.05
CA ASN A 203 -2.20 -18.51 -3.02
C ASN A 203 -1.68 -17.20 -2.42
N ASN A 204 -2.53 -16.44 -1.70
CA ASN A 204 -2.10 -15.19 -1.08
C ASN A 204 -1.25 -15.41 0.19
N ALA A 205 -1.47 -16.46 0.96
CA ALA A 205 -0.55 -16.84 2.03
C ALA A 205 0.85 -17.12 1.46
N SER A 206 0.93 -17.84 0.35
CA SER A 206 2.17 -18.13 -0.39
C SER A 206 2.82 -16.85 -0.92
N GLN A 207 2.04 -15.97 -1.56
CA GLN A 207 2.49 -14.66 -2.07
C GLN A 207 3.14 -13.81 -0.99
N ASN A 208 2.68 -13.91 0.27
CA ASN A 208 3.17 -13.11 1.39
C ASN A 208 4.13 -13.89 2.32
N GLY A 209 4.53 -15.10 1.96
CA GLY A 209 5.53 -15.87 2.70
C GLY A 209 5.02 -16.49 4.01
N HIS A 210 3.71 -16.64 4.18
CA HIS A 210 3.12 -17.10 5.44
C HIS A 210 3.12 -18.64 5.56
N ILE A 211 4.27 -19.24 5.81
CA ILE A 211 4.45 -20.70 5.98
C ILE A 211 3.50 -21.26 7.04
N ALA A 212 3.33 -20.56 8.16
CA ALA A 212 2.44 -21.02 9.23
C ALA A 212 0.98 -21.20 8.78
N VAL A 213 0.52 -20.40 7.80
CA VAL A 213 -0.82 -20.58 7.19
C VAL A 213 -0.86 -21.83 6.32
N LEU A 214 0.21 -22.10 5.55
CA LEU A 214 0.31 -23.32 4.73
C LEU A 214 0.30 -24.57 5.62
N ASP A 215 1.08 -24.57 6.72
CA ASP A 215 1.08 -25.65 7.71
C ASP A 215 -0.29 -25.82 8.35
N TRP A 216 -0.95 -24.70 8.67
CA TRP A 216 -2.28 -24.74 9.25
C TRP A 216 -3.27 -25.40 8.29
N PHE A 217 -3.34 -25.01 7.02
CA PHE A 217 -4.24 -25.65 6.04
C PHE A 217 -3.88 -27.11 5.83
N LYS A 218 -2.58 -27.48 5.75
CA LYS A 218 -2.12 -28.85 5.61
C LYS A 218 -2.61 -29.76 6.74
N THR A 219 -2.70 -29.22 7.97
CA THR A 219 -3.05 -29.99 9.18
C THR A 219 -4.50 -29.77 9.64
N SER A 220 -5.22 -28.82 9.03
CA SER A 220 -6.56 -28.41 9.48
C SER A 220 -7.65 -29.48 9.27
N GLY A 221 -7.44 -30.39 8.34
CA GLY A 221 -8.48 -31.33 7.87
C GLY A 221 -9.34 -30.78 6.74
N PHE A 222 -9.16 -29.53 6.35
CA PHE A 222 -9.77 -28.98 5.14
C PHE A 222 -9.00 -29.38 3.88
N GLU A 223 -9.65 -29.36 2.72
CA GLU A 223 -9.01 -29.55 1.44
C GLU A 223 -7.92 -28.50 1.21
N PHE A 224 -6.73 -28.86 0.72
CA PHE A 224 -5.65 -27.92 0.41
C PHE A 224 -5.84 -27.38 -1.02
N LYS A 225 -6.65 -26.31 -1.17
CA LYS A 225 -7.00 -25.69 -2.46
C LYS A 225 -5.96 -24.66 -2.86
N TYR A 226 -5.26 -24.91 -3.97
CA TYR A 226 -4.28 -23.98 -4.57
C TYR A 226 -4.09 -24.26 -6.04
N ASP A 227 -3.57 -23.30 -6.77
CA ASP A 227 -3.19 -23.42 -8.16
C ASP A 227 -1.73 -22.91 -8.35
N GLU A 228 -1.31 -22.73 -9.61
CA GLU A 228 0.03 -22.27 -9.97
C GLU A 228 0.37 -20.89 -9.39
N TRP A 229 -0.63 -20.05 -9.09
CA TRP A 229 -0.41 -18.72 -8.50
C TRP A 229 0.27 -18.77 -7.12
N ALA A 230 0.11 -19.86 -6.36
CA ALA A 230 0.79 -20.01 -5.08
C ALA A 230 2.32 -19.96 -5.24
N ILE A 231 2.86 -20.73 -6.18
CA ILE A 231 4.31 -20.83 -6.44
C ILE A 231 4.79 -19.65 -7.27
N ASN A 232 4.04 -19.26 -8.31
CA ASN A 232 4.38 -18.12 -9.16
C ASN A 232 4.52 -16.83 -8.35
N SER A 233 3.54 -16.52 -7.49
CA SER A 233 3.56 -15.31 -6.66
C SER A 233 4.61 -15.37 -5.56
N ALA A 234 4.84 -16.54 -4.94
CA ALA A 234 5.93 -16.73 -3.99
C ALA A 234 7.29 -16.47 -4.65
N SER A 235 7.48 -16.97 -5.87
CA SER A 235 8.68 -16.76 -6.68
C SER A 235 8.87 -15.28 -7.03
N GLN A 236 7.81 -14.63 -7.50
CA GLN A 236 7.81 -13.19 -7.82
C GLN A 236 8.18 -12.32 -6.63
N ASN A 237 7.84 -12.74 -5.39
CA ASN A 237 8.14 -12.02 -4.16
C ASN A 237 9.39 -12.54 -3.40
N GLY A 238 10.14 -13.48 -3.99
CA GLY A 238 11.39 -13.96 -3.42
C GLY A 238 11.26 -14.90 -2.22
N HIS A 239 10.09 -15.52 -2.01
CA HIS A 239 9.82 -16.36 -0.85
C HIS A 239 10.31 -17.79 -1.02
N ILE A 240 11.63 -18.01 -0.97
CA ILE A 240 12.26 -19.32 -1.11
C ILE A 240 11.72 -20.33 -0.10
N ALA A 241 11.46 -19.93 1.12
CA ALA A 241 10.91 -20.79 2.15
C ALA A 241 9.54 -21.40 1.75
N VAL A 242 8.73 -20.68 0.97
CA VAL A 242 7.48 -21.20 0.40
C VAL A 242 7.77 -22.26 -0.68
N LEU A 243 8.75 -22.00 -1.54
CA LEU A 243 9.16 -22.98 -2.56
C LEU A 243 9.68 -24.27 -1.93
N ASP A 244 10.52 -24.16 -0.90
CA ASP A 244 11.00 -25.29 -0.11
C ASP A 244 9.85 -26.05 0.58
N TRP A 245 8.89 -25.29 1.11
CA TRP A 245 7.72 -25.87 1.76
C TRP A 245 6.91 -26.71 0.76
N PHE A 246 6.57 -26.17 -0.42
CA PHE A 246 5.83 -26.90 -1.45
C PHE A 246 6.62 -28.12 -1.96
N LYS A 247 7.93 -27.97 -2.21
CA LYS A 247 8.81 -29.07 -2.63
C LYS A 247 8.78 -30.25 -1.65
N ASN A 248 8.70 -29.96 -0.33
CA ASN A 248 8.73 -30.97 0.73
C ASN A 248 7.35 -31.32 1.30
N SER A 249 6.28 -30.69 0.81
CA SER A 249 4.94 -30.85 1.38
C SER A 249 4.26 -32.16 1.04
N GLY A 250 4.65 -32.80 -0.06
CA GLY A 250 3.96 -33.92 -0.67
C GLY A 250 2.82 -33.51 -1.62
N PHE A 251 2.52 -32.22 -1.75
CA PHE A 251 1.60 -31.72 -2.76
C PHE A 251 2.29 -31.58 -4.12
N GLU A 252 1.51 -31.56 -5.20
CA GLU A 252 2.02 -31.30 -6.54
C GLU A 252 2.68 -29.90 -6.60
N PHE A 253 3.85 -29.77 -7.24
CA PHE A 253 4.53 -28.48 -7.41
C PHE A 253 4.03 -27.80 -8.68
N LYS A 254 2.89 -27.08 -8.58
CA LYS A 254 2.21 -26.40 -9.70
C LYS A 254 2.83 -25.05 -9.97
N TYR A 255 3.39 -24.84 -11.14
CA TYR A 255 3.94 -23.54 -11.58
C TYR A 255 4.06 -23.50 -13.09
N ASP A 256 4.16 -22.31 -13.64
CA ASP A 256 4.40 -22.02 -15.04
C ASP A 256 5.58 -21.03 -15.20
N GLU A 257 5.75 -20.50 -16.39
CA GLU A 257 6.82 -19.54 -16.71
C GLU A 257 6.75 -18.25 -15.88
N TRP A 258 5.60 -17.90 -15.32
CA TRP A 258 5.46 -16.71 -14.46
C TRP A 258 6.30 -16.79 -13.18
N ALA A 259 6.61 -17.97 -12.67
CA ALA A 259 7.50 -18.13 -11.52
C ALA A 259 8.88 -17.50 -11.78
N ILE A 260 9.50 -17.86 -12.90
CA ILE A 260 10.83 -17.38 -13.30
C ILE A 260 10.77 -15.95 -13.83
N ASN A 261 9.77 -15.66 -14.68
CA ASN A 261 9.59 -14.31 -15.24
C ASN A 261 9.34 -13.28 -14.14
N GLY A 262 8.50 -13.59 -13.14
CA GLY A 262 8.21 -12.74 -11.99
C GLY A 262 9.42 -12.56 -11.06
N ALA A 263 10.17 -13.64 -10.79
CA ALA A 263 11.42 -13.56 -10.03
C ALA A 263 12.45 -12.66 -10.75
N SER A 264 12.55 -12.80 -12.07
CA SER A 264 13.44 -11.98 -12.92
C SER A 264 13.02 -10.52 -12.91
N GLN A 265 11.71 -10.23 -13.02
CA GLN A 265 11.13 -8.89 -12.96
C GLN A 265 11.51 -8.15 -11.68
N ASN A 266 11.60 -8.85 -10.55
CA ASN A 266 11.88 -8.26 -9.24
C ASN A 266 13.34 -8.49 -8.76
N GLY A 267 14.20 -9.04 -9.62
CA GLY A 267 15.63 -9.18 -9.32
C GLY A 267 15.97 -10.29 -8.32
N HIS A 268 15.10 -11.28 -8.14
CA HIS A 268 15.28 -12.35 -7.15
C HIS A 268 16.19 -13.47 -7.65
N ILE A 269 17.49 -13.22 -7.72
CA ILE A 269 18.52 -14.18 -8.14
C ILE A 269 18.46 -15.49 -7.35
N ALA A 270 18.24 -15.41 -6.04
CA ALA A 270 18.17 -16.61 -5.20
C ALA A 270 17.01 -17.55 -5.59
N VAL A 271 15.90 -17.04 -6.15
CA VAL A 271 14.81 -17.84 -6.72
C VAL A 271 15.26 -18.51 -8.01
N LEU A 272 15.97 -17.79 -8.89
CA LEU A 272 16.53 -18.36 -10.12
C LEU A 272 17.50 -19.50 -9.81
N ASP A 273 18.41 -19.31 -8.84
CA ASP A 273 19.31 -20.34 -8.35
C ASP A 273 18.55 -21.53 -7.76
N TRP A 274 17.50 -21.26 -6.98
CA TRP A 274 16.67 -22.29 -6.39
C TRP A 274 16.05 -23.18 -7.48
N PHE A 275 15.38 -22.60 -8.49
CA PHE A 275 14.78 -23.36 -9.59
C PHE A 275 15.83 -24.13 -10.39
N LYS A 276 16.98 -23.50 -10.71
CA LYS A 276 18.06 -24.17 -11.44
C LYS A 276 18.59 -25.42 -10.72
N ASN A 277 18.61 -25.40 -9.37
CA ASN A 277 19.13 -26.48 -8.54
C ASN A 277 18.03 -27.38 -7.97
N SER A 278 16.76 -27.08 -8.19
CA SER A 278 15.63 -27.79 -7.57
C SER A 278 15.36 -29.19 -8.13
N GLY A 279 15.79 -29.44 -9.36
CA GLY A 279 15.41 -30.62 -10.14
C GLY A 279 14.10 -30.48 -10.92
N PHE A 280 13.39 -29.37 -10.77
CA PHE A 280 12.24 -29.04 -11.60
C PHE A 280 12.67 -28.46 -12.95
N GLU A 281 11.78 -28.51 -13.95
CA GLU A 281 11.99 -27.85 -15.23
C GLU A 281 12.16 -26.34 -15.05
N PHE A 282 13.13 -25.70 -15.72
CA PHE A 282 13.32 -24.26 -15.66
C PHE A 282 12.46 -23.57 -16.73
N LYS A 283 11.17 -23.32 -16.43
CA LYS A 283 10.19 -22.74 -17.37
C LYS A 283 10.29 -21.23 -17.40
N TYR A 284 10.64 -20.65 -18.55
CA TYR A 284 10.68 -19.20 -18.76
C TYR A 284 10.60 -18.87 -20.25
N ASP A 285 10.26 -17.63 -20.55
CA ASP A 285 10.21 -17.06 -21.89
C ASP A 285 10.95 -15.69 -21.96
N GLU A 286 10.79 -14.97 -23.05
CA GLU A 286 11.44 -13.68 -23.30
C GLU A 286 11.08 -12.62 -22.24
N ARG A 287 9.96 -12.81 -21.54
CA ARG A 287 9.52 -11.90 -20.47
C ARG A 287 10.49 -11.88 -19.28
N ALA A 288 11.23 -12.96 -19.02
CA ALA A 288 12.23 -12.97 -17.96
C ALA A 288 13.29 -11.88 -18.19
N ILE A 289 13.82 -11.80 -19.39
CA ILE A 289 14.85 -10.83 -19.76
C ILE A 289 14.26 -9.44 -19.98
N SER A 290 13.10 -9.33 -20.66
CA SER A 290 12.49 -8.04 -20.94
C SER A 290 12.01 -7.33 -19.66
N SER A 291 11.42 -8.08 -18.70
CA SER A 291 10.98 -7.51 -17.42
C SER A 291 12.16 -7.17 -16.50
N ALA A 292 13.22 -7.98 -16.47
CA ALA A 292 14.46 -7.64 -15.78
C ALA A 292 15.09 -6.36 -16.36
N SER A 293 15.10 -6.22 -17.67
CA SER A 293 15.59 -5.04 -18.39
C SER A 293 14.73 -3.81 -18.08
N GLN A 294 13.41 -3.96 -18.10
CA GLN A 294 12.44 -2.92 -17.73
C GLN A 294 12.68 -2.33 -16.34
N ASN A 295 13.15 -3.14 -15.40
CA ASN A 295 13.41 -2.74 -14.03
C ASN A 295 14.90 -2.53 -13.70
N GLY A 296 15.77 -2.59 -14.70
CA GLY A 296 17.20 -2.29 -14.55
C GLY A 296 18.01 -3.37 -13.81
N HIS A 297 17.52 -4.60 -13.74
CA HIS A 297 18.16 -5.69 -12.99
C HIS A 297 19.30 -6.35 -13.76
N ILE A 298 20.44 -5.66 -13.86
CA ILE A 298 21.66 -6.15 -14.54
C ILE A 298 22.11 -7.51 -14.00
N ALA A 299 22.02 -7.72 -12.68
CA ALA A 299 22.40 -8.99 -12.05
C ALA A 299 21.60 -10.19 -12.61
N VAL A 300 20.33 -9.99 -12.99
CA VAL A 300 19.50 -11.02 -13.64
C VAL A 300 20.03 -11.30 -15.04
N LEU A 301 20.39 -10.27 -15.82
CA LEU A 301 20.95 -10.42 -17.16
C LEU A 301 22.29 -11.19 -17.10
N ASP A 302 23.15 -10.85 -16.14
CA ASP A 302 24.42 -11.55 -15.89
C ASP A 302 24.16 -13.00 -15.48
N TRP A 303 23.17 -13.21 -14.61
CA TRP A 303 22.80 -14.56 -14.18
C TRP A 303 22.39 -15.43 -15.38
N PHE A 304 21.47 -14.97 -16.23
CA PHE A 304 21.05 -15.72 -17.43
C PHE A 304 22.21 -15.93 -18.40
N LYS A 305 23.04 -14.91 -18.64
CA LYS A 305 24.25 -15.01 -19.49
C LYS A 305 25.20 -16.11 -19.02
N ASN A 306 25.36 -16.26 -17.71
CA ASN A 306 26.31 -17.22 -17.11
C ASN A 306 25.66 -18.56 -16.68
N SER A 307 24.34 -18.68 -16.82
CA SER A 307 23.58 -19.85 -16.31
C SER A 307 23.78 -21.12 -17.12
N GLY A 308 24.22 -21.00 -18.37
CA GLY A 308 24.25 -22.11 -19.35
C GLY A 308 22.88 -22.39 -19.97
N LEU A 309 21.83 -21.64 -19.62
CA LEU A 309 20.53 -21.71 -20.26
C LEU A 309 20.51 -20.85 -21.53
N GLU A 310 19.53 -21.10 -22.41
CA GLU A 310 19.31 -20.25 -23.57
C GLU A 310 19.00 -18.80 -23.13
N PHE A 311 19.61 -17.77 -23.73
CA PHE A 311 19.32 -16.38 -23.44
C PHE A 311 18.15 -15.90 -24.32
N LYS A 312 16.90 -16.15 -23.87
CA LYS A 312 15.68 -15.82 -24.62
C LYS A 312 15.33 -14.34 -24.43
N TYR A 313 15.39 -13.55 -25.52
CA TYR A 313 15.01 -12.14 -25.50
C TYR A 313 14.64 -11.65 -26.89
N ASP A 314 13.89 -10.55 -26.91
CA ASP A 314 13.48 -9.84 -28.12
C ASP A 314 13.70 -8.31 -27.94
N GLU A 315 13.19 -7.51 -28.87
CA GLU A 315 13.30 -6.04 -28.85
C GLU A 315 12.71 -5.40 -27.59
N ARG A 316 11.76 -6.05 -26.93
CA ARG A 316 11.14 -5.54 -25.69
C ARG A 316 12.16 -5.31 -24.58
N ALA A 317 13.27 -6.06 -24.54
CA ALA A 317 14.31 -5.87 -23.52
C ALA A 317 14.91 -4.45 -23.59
N ILE A 318 15.27 -4.01 -24.78
CA ILE A 318 15.83 -2.66 -25.00
C ILE A 318 14.75 -1.59 -24.96
N ASN A 319 13.58 -1.86 -25.56
CA ASN A 319 12.47 -0.90 -25.61
C ASN A 319 11.97 -0.54 -24.20
N TYR A 320 11.81 -1.51 -23.31
CA TYR A 320 11.34 -1.27 -21.95
C TYR A 320 12.44 -0.72 -21.02
N ALA A 321 13.71 -1.09 -21.24
CA ALA A 321 14.81 -0.41 -20.56
C ALA A 321 14.84 1.08 -20.93
N SER A 322 14.60 1.40 -22.19
CA SER A 322 14.53 2.77 -22.71
C SER A 322 13.32 3.54 -22.15
N LEU A 323 12.16 2.87 -22.05
CA LEU A 323 10.92 3.38 -21.42
C LEU A 323 11.18 3.91 -20.00
N ASN A 324 12.02 3.22 -19.23
CA ASN A 324 12.28 3.50 -17.82
C ASN A 324 13.65 4.17 -17.56
N GLY A 325 14.38 4.51 -18.61
CA GLY A 325 15.63 5.29 -18.48
C GLY A 325 16.85 4.49 -18.02
N HIS A 326 16.86 3.17 -18.20
CA HIS A 326 17.93 2.29 -17.72
C HIS A 326 19.11 2.20 -18.71
N ILE A 327 19.95 3.23 -18.77
CA ILE A 327 21.16 3.28 -19.62
C ILE A 327 22.07 2.07 -19.36
N ALA A 328 22.26 1.67 -18.12
CA ALA A 328 23.11 0.55 -17.76
C ALA A 328 22.69 -0.77 -18.45
N VAL A 329 21.39 -0.95 -18.73
CA VAL A 329 20.88 -2.10 -19.51
C VAL A 329 21.31 -1.98 -20.98
N LEU A 330 21.19 -0.78 -21.57
CA LEU A 330 21.64 -0.52 -22.95
C LEU A 330 23.13 -0.78 -23.08
N ASP A 331 23.93 -0.27 -22.15
CA ASP A 331 25.39 -0.52 -22.11
C ASP A 331 25.70 -2.00 -21.94
N TRP A 332 24.94 -2.71 -21.07
CA TRP A 332 25.12 -4.14 -20.88
C TRP A 332 24.89 -4.91 -22.18
N PHE A 333 23.79 -4.65 -22.92
CA PHE A 333 23.52 -5.30 -24.20
C PHE A 333 24.53 -4.91 -25.27
N LYS A 334 24.92 -3.64 -25.38
CA LYS A 334 25.92 -3.14 -26.31
C LYS A 334 27.26 -3.85 -26.12
N ASN A 335 27.66 -4.09 -24.86
CA ASN A 335 28.94 -4.72 -24.51
C ASN A 335 28.85 -6.24 -24.37
N SER A 336 27.65 -6.83 -24.53
CA SER A 336 27.47 -8.27 -24.51
C SER A 336 27.83 -8.92 -25.86
N CYS A 337 27.87 -10.25 -25.88
CA CYS A 337 28.02 -10.99 -27.15
C CYS A 337 26.69 -11.17 -27.89
N PHE A 338 25.59 -10.64 -27.34
CA PHE A 338 24.25 -10.77 -27.91
C PHE A 338 23.98 -9.67 -28.95
N GLU A 339 23.10 -9.97 -29.91
CA GLU A 339 22.61 -8.96 -30.85
C GLU A 339 21.87 -7.84 -30.11
N PHE A 340 22.06 -6.58 -30.52
CA PHE A 340 21.33 -5.44 -29.93
C PHE A 340 19.97 -5.28 -30.63
N LYS A 341 18.95 -6.01 -30.16
CA LYS A 341 17.59 -6.02 -30.72
C LYS A 341 16.77 -4.86 -30.18
N TYR A 342 16.33 -3.96 -31.03
CA TYR A 342 15.41 -2.86 -30.68
C TYR A 342 14.64 -2.43 -31.93
N ASP A 343 13.55 -1.72 -31.72
CA ASP A 343 12.80 -1.03 -32.76
C ASP A 343 12.57 0.45 -32.41
N GLU A 344 11.78 1.14 -33.18
CA GLU A 344 11.45 2.56 -32.97
C GLU A 344 10.80 2.86 -31.62
N CYS A 345 10.20 1.85 -30.96
CA CYS A 345 9.60 2.01 -29.65
C CYS A 345 10.62 2.41 -28.60
N ALA A 346 11.88 1.97 -28.69
CA ALA A 346 12.93 2.33 -27.74
C ALA A 346 13.09 3.87 -27.63
N ILE A 347 13.19 4.53 -28.76
CA ILE A 347 13.37 5.99 -28.85
C ILE A 347 12.07 6.72 -28.56
N ASN A 348 10.93 6.20 -29.07
CA ASN A 348 9.60 6.78 -28.84
C ASN A 348 9.21 6.74 -27.36
N TYR A 349 9.41 5.62 -26.67
CA TYR A 349 9.15 5.47 -25.24
C TYR A 349 10.04 6.35 -24.37
N ALA A 350 11.36 6.40 -24.68
CA ALA A 350 12.27 7.32 -24.01
C ALA A 350 11.83 8.77 -24.15
N SER A 351 11.39 9.18 -25.35
CA SER A 351 10.88 10.52 -25.61
C SER A 351 9.58 10.81 -24.88
N GLN A 352 8.65 9.85 -24.88
CA GLN A 352 7.35 9.94 -24.17
C GLN A 352 7.52 10.10 -22.67
N ASN A 353 8.60 9.57 -22.09
CA ASN A 353 8.85 9.60 -20.64
C ASN A 353 9.96 10.61 -20.23
N GLY A 354 10.43 11.41 -21.18
CA GLY A 354 11.37 12.49 -20.88
C GLY A 354 12.81 12.05 -20.62
N HIS A 355 13.19 10.84 -21.04
CA HIS A 355 14.52 10.26 -20.80
C HIS A 355 15.56 10.75 -21.83
N LEU A 356 15.91 12.04 -21.75
CA LEU A 356 16.93 12.65 -22.62
C LEU A 356 18.26 11.87 -22.64
N PRO A 357 18.79 11.36 -21.51
CA PRO A 357 20.04 10.57 -21.52
C PRO A 357 19.97 9.30 -22.37
N ILE A 358 18.80 8.66 -22.52
CA ILE A 358 18.60 7.51 -23.41
C ILE A 358 18.72 7.95 -24.87
N LEU A 359 18.13 9.08 -25.23
CA LEU A 359 18.21 9.62 -26.60
C LEU A 359 19.63 10.00 -26.96
N ASP A 360 20.37 10.66 -26.05
CA ASP A 360 21.78 10.94 -26.20
C ASP A 360 22.62 9.66 -26.38
N TRP A 361 22.29 8.63 -25.59
CA TRP A 361 22.94 7.33 -25.69
C TRP A 361 22.75 6.72 -27.08
N PHE A 362 21.50 6.64 -27.60
CA PHE A 362 21.23 6.11 -28.92
C PHE A 362 21.97 6.92 -30.04
N LYS A 363 21.91 8.26 -29.95
CA LYS A 363 22.57 9.13 -30.91
C LYS A 363 24.08 8.88 -30.99
N ASN A 364 24.71 8.61 -29.85
CA ASN A 364 26.17 8.40 -29.75
C ASN A 364 26.58 6.92 -29.80
N SER A 365 25.62 5.99 -29.87
CA SER A 365 25.90 4.55 -29.79
C SER A 365 26.42 3.94 -31.10
N GLY A 366 26.16 4.59 -32.24
CA GLY A 366 26.40 4.07 -33.59
C GLY A 366 25.23 3.22 -34.12
N PHE A 367 24.17 3.04 -33.35
CA PHE A 367 22.95 2.39 -33.83
C PHE A 367 22.07 3.35 -34.62
N GLU A 368 21.15 2.80 -35.43
CA GLU A 368 20.22 3.61 -36.21
C GLU A 368 19.26 4.39 -35.27
N PHE A 369 19.21 5.74 -35.46
CA PHE A 369 18.37 6.61 -34.63
C PHE A 369 17.04 6.89 -35.32
N LYS A 370 16.02 6.03 -35.13
CA LYS A 370 14.67 6.18 -35.69
C LYS A 370 13.81 6.98 -34.73
N TYR A 371 13.46 8.22 -35.08
CA TYR A 371 12.76 9.16 -34.17
C TYR A 371 11.51 9.80 -34.76
N GLU A 372 10.88 9.17 -35.76
CA GLU A 372 9.73 9.72 -36.51
C GLU A 372 8.61 10.22 -35.59
N TRP A 373 8.25 9.48 -34.55
CA TRP A 373 7.20 9.84 -33.60
C TRP A 373 7.71 10.45 -32.30
N ALA A 374 9.00 10.44 -32.06
CA ALA A 374 9.64 10.84 -30.81
C ALA A 374 9.32 12.30 -30.43
N LEU A 375 9.39 13.22 -31.40
CA LEU A 375 9.10 14.64 -31.17
C LEU A 375 7.62 14.85 -30.78
N ASN A 376 6.70 14.21 -31.49
CA ASN A 376 5.27 14.32 -31.18
C ASN A 376 4.94 13.76 -29.79
N ASN A 377 5.52 12.62 -29.44
CA ASN A 377 5.36 11.99 -28.12
C ASN A 377 5.89 12.89 -26.99
N ALA A 378 7.06 13.50 -27.16
CA ALA A 378 7.62 14.43 -26.20
C ALA A 378 6.76 15.69 -26.01
N LEU A 379 6.24 16.26 -27.12
CA LEU A 379 5.37 17.43 -27.10
C LEU A 379 4.03 17.13 -26.40
N GLU A 380 3.39 16.00 -26.74
CA GLU A 380 2.12 15.58 -26.14
C GLU A 380 2.22 15.42 -24.62
N LYS A 381 3.35 14.92 -24.15
CA LYS A 381 3.62 14.71 -22.69
C LYS A 381 4.25 15.92 -22.00
N GLY A 382 4.55 16.98 -22.75
CA GLY A 382 5.11 18.22 -22.20
C GLY A 382 6.60 18.15 -21.81
N HIS A 383 7.36 17.22 -22.38
CA HIS A 383 8.81 17.09 -22.14
C HIS A 383 9.61 18.07 -22.98
N ILE A 384 9.64 19.35 -22.55
CA ILE A 384 10.25 20.47 -23.29
C ILE A 384 11.72 20.20 -23.63
N ALA A 385 12.53 19.75 -22.67
CA ALA A 385 13.95 19.47 -22.88
C ALA A 385 14.18 18.41 -23.97
N VAL A 386 13.37 17.37 -24.01
CA VAL A 386 13.42 16.31 -25.04
C VAL A 386 12.99 16.87 -26.40
N SER A 387 11.88 17.62 -26.44
CA SER A 387 11.39 18.19 -27.70
C SER A 387 12.36 19.20 -28.30
N ASP A 388 13.00 20.05 -27.51
CA ASP A 388 14.01 21.01 -27.99
C ASP A 388 15.27 20.28 -28.46
N TRP A 389 15.72 19.26 -27.74
CA TRP A 389 16.84 18.42 -28.15
C TRP A 389 16.57 17.75 -29.51
N LEU A 390 15.38 17.13 -29.69
CA LEU A 390 15.00 16.47 -30.95
C LEU A 390 14.89 17.45 -32.11
N ARG A 391 14.42 18.69 -31.91
CA ARG A 391 14.40 19.73 -32.96
C ARG A 391 15.79 20.09 -33.41
N ILE A 392 16.74 20.19 -32.48
CA ILE A 392 18.16 20.46 -32.81
C ILE A 392 18.75 19.31 -33.65
N GLN A 393 18.43 18.03 -33.30
CA GLN A 393 18.90 16.88 -34.07
C GLN A 393 18.33 16.83 -35.50
N ALA A 394 17.10 17.32 -35.70
CA ALA A 394 16.46 17.35 -37.03
C ALA A 394 17.05 18.43 -37.95
N LEU A 395 17.83 19.39 -37.41
CA LEU A 395 18.49 20.47 -38.17
C LEU A 395 19.94 20.15 -38.57
N ASN A 396 20.52 19.09 -37.97
CA ASN A 396 21.87 18.62 -38.22
C ASN A 396 21.89 17.29 -38.99
#